data_8eeda06c045f6f7dc7a45b12b3867984
#
_entry.id   8eeda06c045f6f7dc7a45b12b3867984
#
_cell.length_a   1.000
_cell.length_b   1.000
_cell.length_c   1.000
_cell.angle_alpha   90.00
_cell.angle_beta   90.00
_cell.angle_gamma   90.00
#
_symmetry.space_group_name_H-M   'P 1'
#
loop_
_entity.id
_entity.type
_entity.pdbx_description
1 polymer ?
#
loop_
_entity_poly.entity_id
_entity_poly.type
_entity_poly.pdbx_seq_one_letter_code
_entity_poly.pdbx_strand_id
1 'polypeptide(L)'
;MTSYYVYYRVDPARVETVRLAVQALFDAIERETGVRGVWMRRRDEATTFMEVYDNVADERAFEAALSRESAALGLERKTERFICA
;
A
#
# COMPACT_ATOMS: atom_id res chain seq x y z
N MET A 1 -5.82 -13.41 -10.88
CA MET A 1 -5.07 -12.86 -9.75
C MET A 1 -5.71 -11.57 -9.28
N THR A 2 -5.49 -11.21 -8.03
CA THR A 2 -6.13 -10.07 -7.40
C THR A 2 -5.20 -8.88 -7.37
N SER A 3 -5.75 -7.68 -7.57
CA SER A 3 -5.04 -6.42 -7.37
C SER A 3 -5.61 -5.73 -6.13
N TYR A 4 -4.73 -5.16 -5.32
CA TYR A 4 -5.10 -4.44 -4.11
C TYR A 4 -4.80 -2.96 -4.29
N TYR A 5 -5.75 -2.13 -3.89
CA TYR A 5 -5.62 -0.67 -3.92
C TYR A 5 -5.86 -0.17 -2.50
N VAL A 6 -4.83 0.44 -1.91
CA VAL A 6 -4.89 0.95 -0.54
C VAL A 6 -4.69 2.46 -0.57
N TYR A 7 -5.70 3.22 -0.19
CA TYR A 7 -5.62 4.67 -0.30
C TYR A 7 -5.90 5.36 1.04
N TYR A 8 -5.33 6.55 1.17
CA TYR A 8 -5.37 7.33 2.41
C TYR A 8 -4.92 8.75 2.15
N ARG A 9 -5.15 9.60 3.14
CA ARG A 9 -4.69 10.99 3.09
C ARG A 9 -3.43 11.15 3.92
N VAL A 10 -2.53 12.01 3.45
CA VAL A 10 -1.29 12.31 4.14
C VAL A 10 -1.17 13.83 4.29
N ASP A 11 -0.95 14.29 5.52
CA ASP A 11 -0.66 15.70 5.76
C ASP A 11 0.59 16.11 4.96
N PRO A 12 0.55 17.23 4.22
CA PRO A 12 1.71 17.66 3.43
C PRO A 12 3.00 17.75 4.22
N ALA A 13 2.93 18.12 5.50
CA ALA A 13 4.11 18.21 6.36
C ALA A 13 4.73 16.85 6.68
N ARG A 14 3.99 15.74 6.44
CA ARG A 14 4.44 14.39 6.77
C ARG A 14 4.79 13.55 5.55
N VAL A 15 4.71 14.11 4.34
CA VAL A 15 4.88 13.32 3.12
C VAL A 15 6.24 12.61 3.08
N GLU A 16 7.32 13.28 3.44
CA GLU A 16 8.64 12.64 3.39
C GLU A 16 8.80 11.55 4.46
N THR A 17 8.26 11.75 5.65
CA THR A 17 8.26 10.73 6.69
C THR A 17 7.46 9.51 6.24
N VAL A 18 6.28 9.73 5.65
CA VAL A 18 5.43 8.65 5.15
C VAL A 18 6.08 7.95 3.97
N ARG A 19 6.76 8.70 3.08
CA ARG A 19 7.48 8.10 1.95
C ARG A 19 8.49 7.06 2.42
N LEU A 20 9.29 7.38 3.43
CA LEU A 20 10.27 6.45 3.97
C LEU A 20 9.61 5.22 4.59
N ALA A 21 8.51 5.43 5.31
CA ALA A 21 7.75 4.33 5.91
C ALA A 21 7.13 3.42 4.86
N VAL A 22 6.61 4.00 3.76
CA VAL A 22 6.04 3.22 2.66
C VAL A 22 7.11 2.43 1.91
N GLN A 23 8.30 3.01 1.72
CA GLN A 23 9.41 2.27 1.11
C GLN A 23 9.78 1.05 1.96
N ALA A 24 9.85 1.21 3.28
CA ALA A 24 10.13 0.10 4.18
C ALA A 24 9.01 -0.95 4.13
N LEU A 25 7.76 -0.50 4.06
CA LEU A 25 6.61 -1.39 3.89
C LEU A 25 6.72 -2.20 2.60
N PHE A 26 7.02 -1.55 1.48
CA PHE A 26 7.15 -2.24 0.18
C PHE A 26 8.28 -3.26 0.20
N ASP A 27 9.42 -2.93 0.81
CA ASP A 27 10.54 -3.86 0.93
C ASP A 27 10.16 -5.09 1.76
N ALA A 28 9.44 -4.89 2.87
CA ALA A 28 9.01 -5.99 3.71
C ALA A 28 8.00 -6.89 2.99
N ILE A 29 7.02 -6.30 2.31
CA ILE A 29 6.00 -7.04 1.56
C ILE A 29 6.64 -7.84 0.43
N GLU A 30 7.55 -7.24 -0.31
CA GLU A 30 8.24 -7.94 -1.40
C GLU A 30 9.08 -9.10 -0.87
N ARG A 31 9.79 -8.90 0.23
CA ARG A 31 10.60 -9.95 0.86
C ARG A 31 9.74 -11.13 1.34
N GLU A 32 8.56 -10.84 1.89
CA GLU A 32 7.69 -11.87 2.46
C GLU A 32 6.79 -12.54 1.44
N THR A 33 6.35 -11.84 0.41
CA THR A 33 5.31 -12.34 -0.51
C THR A 33 5.72 -12.31 -1.98
N GLY A 34 6.82 -11.66 -2.31
CA GLY A 34 7.24 -11.47 -3.70
C GLY A 34 6.44 -10.40 -4.45
N VAL A 35 5.51 -9.73 -3.79
CA VAL A 35 4.66 -8.71 -4.41
C VAL A 35 5.29 -7.33 -4.23
N ARG A 36 5.47 -6.61 -5.34
CA ARG A 36 6.03 -5.27 -5.31
C ARG A 36 4.93 -4.22 -5.36
N GLY A 37 4.96 -3.30 -4.40
CA GLY A 37 4.02 -2.19 -4.36
C GLY A 37 4.50 -0.99 -5.18
N VAL A 38 3.55 -0.19 -5.61
CA VAL A 38 3.80 1.10 -6.28
C VAL A 38 3.04 2.17 -5.50
N TRP A 39 3.68 3.29 -5.23
CA TRP A 39 3.07 4.39 -4.49
C TRP A 39 2.71 5.52 -5.44
N MET A 40 1.44 5.92 -5.42
CA MET A 40 0.91 6.93 -6.32
C MET A 40 0.26 8.05 -5.52
N ARG A 41 0.29 9.26 -6.09
CA ARG A 41 -0.42 10.41 -5.56
C ARG A 41 -1.49 10.82 -6.55
N ARG A 42 -2.67 11.19 -6.04
CA ARG A 42 -3.75 11.67 -6.90
C ARG A 42 -3.30 12.93 -7.62
N ARG A 43 -3.54 12.98 -8.94
CA ARG A 43 -3.07 14.10 -9.76
C ARG A 43 -3.70 15.42 -9.35
N ASP A 44 -5.01 15.42 -9.08
CA ASP A 44 -5.79 16.64 -8.88
C ASP A 44 -6.05 16.96 -7.40
N GLU A 45 -5.53 16.13 -6.49
CA GLU A 45 -5.66 16.36 -5.05
C GLU A 45 -4.43 15.79 -4.36
N ALA A 46 -3.52 16.67 -3.96
CA ALA A 46 -2.14 16.31 -3.60
C ALA A 46 -1.99 15.60 -2.26
N THR A 47 -3.05 15.53 -1.43
CA THR A 47 -2.98 14.87 -0.14
C THR A 47 -3.46 13.42 -0.15
N THR A 48 -3.99 12.94 -1.28
CA THR A 48 -4.47 11.56 -1.41
C THR A 48 -3.40 10.71 -2.08
N PHE A 49 -3.02 9.63 -1.42
CA PHE A 49 -2.03 8.67 -1.90
C PHE A 49 -2.64 7.29 -2.00
N MET A 50 -2.05 6.46 -2.85
CA MET A 50 -2.51 5.09 -3.07
C MET A 50 -1.32 4.15 -3.22
N GLU A 51 -1.40 2.99 -2.57
CA GLU A 51 -0.50 1.87 -2.81
C GLU A 51 -1.23 0.91 -3.76
N VAL A 52 -0.52 0.42 -4.76
CA VAL A 52 -1.08 -0.54 -5.72
C VAL A 52 -0.23 -1.80 -5.67
N TYR A 53 -0.89 -2.93 -5.48
CA TYR A 53 -0.25 -4.25 -5.46
C TYR A 53 -0.95 -5.13 -6.47
N ASP A 54 -0.27 -5.45 -7.57
CA ASP A 54 -0.83 -6.26 -8.65
C ASP A 54 -0.38 -7.70 -8.56
N ASN A 55 -1.17 -8.57 -9.18
CA ASN A 55 -0.83 -9.98 -9.36
C ASN A 55 -0.62 -10.74 -8.06
N VAL A 56 -1.48 -10.49 -7.08
CA VAL A 56 -1.44 -11.19 -5.79
C VAL A 56 -2.10 -12.55 -5.97
N ALA A 57 -1.30 -13.62 -5.89
CA ALA A 57 -1.78 -14.99 -6.03
C ALA A 57 -2.27 -15.58 -4.71
N ASP A 58 -1.53 -15.35 -3.63
CA ASP A 58 -1.89 -15.83 -2.30
C ASP A 58 -2.41 -14.67 -1.46
N GLU A 59 -3.73 -14.48 -1.52
CA GLU A 59 -4.38 -13.34 -0.86
C GLU A 59 -4.25 -13.41 0.66
N ARG A 60 -4.35 -14.61 1.23
CA ARG A 60 -4.28 -14.77 2.68
C ARG A 60 -2.91 -14.36 3.21
N ALA A 61 -1.85 -14.84 2.59
CA ALA A 61 -0.48 -14.50 2.99
C ALA A 61 -0.21 -13.01 2.77
N PHE A 62 -0.67 -12.46 1.66
CA PHE A 62 -0.51 -11.04 1.36
C PHE A 62 -1.23 -10.17 2.37
N GLU A 63 -2.49 -10.47 2.67
CA GLU A 63 -3.28 -9.65 3.60
C GLU A 63 -2.70 -9.71 5.01
N ALA A 64 -2.21 -10.87 5.44
CA ALA A 64 -1.57 -11.00 6.73
C ALA A 64 -0.29 -10.16 6.82
N ALA A 65 0.54 -10.22 5.78
CA ALA A 65 1.78 -9.43 5.72
C ALA A 65 1.46 -7.93 5.67
N LEU A 66 0.52 -7.52 4.83
CA LEU A 66 0.13 -6.12 4.71
C LEU A 66 -0.38 -5.56 6.03
N SER A 67 -1.25 -6.29 6.71
CA SER A 67 -1.80 -5.87 7.99
C SER A 67 -0.70 -5.69 9.04
N ARG A 68 0.21 -6.66 9.14
CA ARG A 68 1.29 -6.62 10.12
C ARG A 68 2.29 -5.51 9.83
N GLU A 69 2.73 -5.40 8.56
CA GLU A 69 3.80 -4.46 8.21
C GLU A 69 3.32 -3.01 8.13
N SER A 70 2.03 -2.79 7.89
CA SER A 70 1.48 -1.43 7.82
C SER A 70 1.01 -0.87 9.15
N ALA A 71 0.99 -1.67 10.20
CA ALA A 71 0.44 -1.26 11.50
C ALA A 71 1.12 0.01 12.05
N ALA A 72 2.41 0.19 11.81
CA ALA A 72 3.17 1.33 12.32
C ALA A 72 2.94 2.63 11.55
N LEU A 73 2.25 2.61 10.41
CA LEU A 73 2.03 3.82 9.61
C LEU A 73 1.13 4.83 10.30
N GLY A 74 0.20 4.38 11.13
CA GLY A 74 -0.71 5.26 11.86
C GLY A 74 -1.66 6.04 10.96
N LEU A 75 -1.99 5.51 9.79
CA LEU A 75 -2.87 6.15 8.81
C LEU A 75 -4.20 5.42 8.75
N GLU A 76 -5.26 6.18 8.45
CA GLU A 76 -6.58 5.61 8.19
C GLU A 76 -6.61 5.10 6.75
N ARG A 77 -6.36 3.81 6.58
CA ARG A 77 -6.16 3.17 5.29
C ARG A 77 -7.42 2.44 4.85
N LYS A 78 -7.83 2.65 3.59
CA LYS A 78 -8.95 1.95 2.98
C LYS A 78 -8.41 1.02 1.91
N THR A 79 -8.84 -0.24 1.95
CA THR A 79 -8.35 -1.26 1.03
C THR A 79 -9.50 -1.75 0.15
N GLU A 80 -9.25 -1.82 -1.16
CA GLU A 80 -10.16 -2.40 -2.12
C GLU A 80 -9.45 -3.47 -2.92
N ARG A 81 -10.19 -4.52 -3.29
CA ARG A 81 -9.66 -5.65 -4.05
C ARG A 81 -10.41 -5.73 -5.38
N PHE A 82 -9.64 -5.89 -6.45
CA PHE A 82 -10.20 -6.03 -7.80
C PHE A 82 -9.57 -7.23 -8.49
N ILE A 83 -10.36 -7.87 -9.35
CA ILE A 83 -9.86 -8.92 -10.24
C ILE A 83 -10.15 -8.50 -11.68
N CYS A 84 -9.42 -9.09 -12.63
CA CYS A 84 -9.70 -8.84 -14.04
C CYS A 84 -11.08 -9.37 -14.41
N ALA A 85 -11.87 -8.54 -15.05
CA ALA A 85 -13.18 -8.96 -15.54
C ALA A 85 -13.04 -9.76 -16.84
#